data_3a170544b80da72f1a556635830a86fb
#
_entry.id   3a170544b80da72f1a556635830a86fb
#
_cell.length_a   1.000
_cell.length_b   1.000
_cell.length_c   1.000
_cell.angle_alpha   90.00
_cell.angle_beta   90.00
_cell.angle_gamma   90.00
#
_symmetry.space_group_name_H-M   'P 1'
#
loop_
_entity.id
_entity.type
_entity.pdbx_description
1 polymer ?
#
loop_
_entity_poly.entity_id
_entity_poly.type
_entity_poly.pdbx_seq_one_letter_code
_entity_poly.pdbx_strand_id
1 'polypeptide(L)'
;MGARKSNRLKKFLLIFLSFIVMFVGVFFGVQFFTKTGIFRIPGVVYYDESLSSDEQSILKEIFTEKVDLDKDVKISARNVLELSELKSGEYIYNIYVPVTDFYSTETGITTETAAEIFDTSFQTANNFELIPVEELDFSKKLLALNNNYYLDEFNTGAVYRIISFDSEKYQDEIEPLVKEKFTKKFPSKDSVLTFAQTGVTALSRGMNARLNAVGGDATYFAEQIGPFLSAFDITHTSNESSFTDFANSSNICSDKRFINTLTAIGLDVVELTGNHNQDCGDEAARETIDTYMQNEIKMVGGGKTATEAAVPLELSEKNSNITMLAFNQSTGGATLDNTPGANQYYETKAAEQIKEAKERGDLVIVDIQYYECSAYASEYEDAACDRANSSAGDQIGFFRHLIDLGADVVVGTSAHQAQTYELYGDGVIYYGLGNLFFDQIWWPGTTRSLVLAHYIYNGKLLQTKLVGTVYGKDMQTKLLDADTMKWWLERLISVKP
;
A
#
# COMPACT_ATOMS: atom_id res chain seq x y z
N MET A 1 1.35 -100.94 -15.25
CA MET A 1 1.90 -99.54 -15.28
C MET A 1 0.82 -98.42 -15.18
N GLY A 2 -0.45 -98.75 -14.96
CA GLY A 2 -1.54 -97.77 -14.98
C GLY A 2 -1.94 -97.18 -13.62
N ALA A 3 -1.71 -97.82 -12.48
CA ALA A 3 -2.22 -97.38 -11.16
C ALA A 3 -1.35 -96.26 -10.47
N ARG A 4 -0.10 -96.09 -10.82
CA ARG A 4 0.78 -95.07 -10.20
C ARG A 4 0.62 -93.63 -10.77
N LYS A 5 0.14 -93.51 -12.00
CA LYS A 5 -0.13 -92.17 -12.64
C LYS A 5 -1.43 -91.53 -12.11
N SER A 6 -2.46 -92.33 -11.82
CA SER A 6 -3.72 -91.85 -11.30
C SER A 6 -3.62 -91.21 -9.92
N ASN A 7 -2.77 -91.77 -9.03
CA ASN A 7 -2.61 -91.24 -7.68
C ASN A 7 -1.78 -89.89 -7.65
N ARG A 8 -0.87 -89.66 -8.58
CA ARG A 8 -0.18 -88.41 -8.66
C ARG A 8 -1.10 -87.29 -9.16
N LEU A 9 -1.95 -87.58 -10.14
CA LEU A 9 -2.88 -86.59 -10.67
C LEU A 9 -3.93 -86.19 -9.64
N LYS A 10 -4.46 -87.19 -8.88
CA LYS A 10 -5.39 -86.90 -7.77
C LYS A 10 -4.74 -86.07 -6.64
N LYS A 11 -3.48 -86.32 -6.28
CA LYS A 11 -2.77 -85.53 -5.29
C LYS A 11 -2.50 -84.10 -5.83
N PHE A 12 -2.16 -83.97 -7.10
CA PHE A 12 -1.96 -82.65 -7.70
C PHE A 12 -3.27 -81.86 -7.79
N LEU A 13 -4.38 -82.53 -8.12
CA LEU A 13 -5.69 -81.87 -8.15
C LEU A 13 -6.15 -81.43 -6.76
N LEU A 14 -5.89 -82.25 -5.72
CA LEU A 14 -6.23 -81.95 -4.33
C LEU A 14 -5.42 -80.76 -3.81
N ILE A 15 -4.10 -80.69 -4.13
CA ILE A 15 -3.25 -79.60 -3.74
C ILE A 15 -3.66 -78.27 -4.51
N PHE A 16 -4.00 -78.43 -5.79
CA PHE A 16 -4.48 -77.29 -6.60
C PHE A 16 -5.87 -76.81 -6.10
N LEU A 17 -6.79 -77.73 -5.74
CA LEU A 17 -8.05 -77.31 -5.16
C LEU A 17 -7.89 -76.63 -3.77
N SER A 18 -6.94 -77.10 -2.94
CA SER A 18 -6.68 -76.49 -1.65
C SER A 18 -6.08 -75.12 -1.79
N PHE A 19 -5.22 -74.88 -2.84
CA PHE A 19 -4.73 -73.54 -3.16
C PHE A 19 -5.84 -72.60 -3.66
N ILE A 20 -6.78 -73.13 -4.50
CA ILE A 20 -7.91 -72.30 -4.95
C ILE A 20 -8.83 -71.95 -3.76
N VAL A 21 -9.14 -72.92 -2.91
CA VAL A 21 -9.98 -72.65 -1.71
C VAL A 21 -9.31 -71.71 -0.76
N MET A 22 -7.99 -71.80 -0.58
CA MET A 22 -7.22 -70.86 0.23
C MET A 22 -7.17 -69.45 -0.40
N PHE A 23 -7.00 -69.39 -1.71
CA PHE A 23 -7.01 -68.11 -2.42
C PHE A 23 -8.38 -67.43 -2.44
N VAL A 24 -9.47 -68.24 -2.66
CA VAL A 24 -10.83 -67.74 -2.59
C VAL A 24 -11.19 -67.36 -1.14
N GLY A 25 -10.78 -68.18 -0.15
CA GLY A 25 -11.00 -67.87 1.27
C GLY A 25 -10.28 -66.57 1.71
N VAL A 26 -9.06 -66.40 1.25
CA VAL A 26 -8.30 -65.14 1.51
C VAL A 26 -8.95 -63.96 0.79
N PHE A 27 -9.36 -64.16 -0.47
CA PHE A 27 -10.02 -63.09 -1.25
C PHE A 27 -11.38 -62.70 -0.65
N PHE A 28 -12.22 -63.64 -0.28
CA PHE A 28 -13.50 -63.39 0.41
C PHE A 28 -13.28 -62.91 1.84
N GLY A 29 -12.27 -63.39 2.54
CA GLY A 29 -11.87 -62.91 3.85
C GLY A 29 -11.45 -61.44 3.81
N VAL A 30 -10.57 -61.06 2.87
CA VAL A 30 -10.16 -59.67 2.67
C VAL A 30 -11.36 -58.79 2.30
N GLN A 31 -12.24 -59.24 1.37
CA GLN A 31 -13.45 -58.48 1.02
C GLN A 31 -14.45 -58.36 2.20
N PHE A 32 -14.59 -59.44 3.01
CA PHE A 32 -15.46 -59.42 4.17
C PHE A 32 -14.90 -58.49 5.25
N PHE A 33 -13.61 -58.55 5.52
CA PHE A 33 -12.95 -57.67 6.51
C PHE A 33 -12.89 -56.23 6.07
N THR A 34 -12.76 -55.92 4.78
CA THR A 34 -12.82 -54.54 4.25
C THR A 34 -14.26 -53.98 4.31
N LYS A 35 -15.30 -54.81 4.06
CA LYS A 35 -16.68 -54.38 4.21
C LYS A 35 -17.14 -54.23 5.66
N THR A 36 -16.55 -54.97 6.59
CA THR A 36 -16.89 -54.91 8.03
C THR A 36 -16.03 -53.91 8.80
N GLY A 37 -15.12 -53.20 8.15
CA GLY A 37 -14.26 -52.17 8.79
C GLY A 37 -13.16 -52.74 9.69
N ILE A 38 -12.94 -54.08 9.69
CA ILE A 38 -11.93 -54.75 10.55
C ILE A 38 -10.52 -54.68 9.92
N PHE A 39 -10.44 -54.49 8.60
CA PHE A 39 -9.20 -54.16 7.89
C PHE A 39 -9.48 -52.95 7.00
N ARG A 40 -9.11 -51.76 7.46
CA ARG A 40 -9.00 -50.56 6.60
C ARG A 40 -7.70 -50.65 5.80
N ILE A 41 -7.81 -50.61 4.47
CA ILE A 41 -6.64 -50.30 3.63
C ILE A 41 -6.49 -48.79 3.73
N PRO A 42 -5.37 -48.24 4.30
CA PRO A 42 -5.19 -46.82 4.36
C PRO A 42 -5.19 -46.24 2.95
N GLY A 43 -5.93 -45.16 2.75
CA GLY A 43 -5.86 -44.40 1.49
C GLY A 43 -4.48 -43.77 1.31
N VAL A 44 -4.09 -43.59 0.07
CA VAL A 44 -2.81 -43.00 -0.32
C VAL A 44 -3.05 -41.56 -0.80
N VAL A 45 -2.22 -40.64 -0.36
CA VAL A 45 -2.22 -39.25 -0.88
C VAL A 45 -1.28 -39.17 -2.07
N TYR A 46 -1.82 -38.78 -3.21
CA TYR A 46 -1.07 -38.53 -4.44
C TYR A 46 -0.88 -37.03 -4.64
N TYR A 47 0.38 -36.63 -4.74
CA TYR A 47 0.77 -35.25 -5.01
C TYR A 47 1.02 -35.11 -6.52
N ASP A 48 0.25 -34.23 -7.17
CA ASP A 48 0.40 -33.94 -8.60
C ASP A 48 1.70 -33.18 -8.86
N GLU A 49 2.25 -33.29 -10.07
CA GLU A 49 3.46 -32.60 -10.53
C GLU A 49 3.29 -31.08 -10.54
N SER A 50 2.05 -30.57 -10.51
CA SER A 50 1.74 -29.14 -10.39
C SER A 50 2.10 -28.54 -9.02
N LEU A 51 2.38 -29.37 -8.00
CA LEU A 51 2.78 -28.95 -6.66
C LEU A 51 4.31 -28.83 -6.56
N SER A 52 4.79 -27.73 -6.00
CA SER A 52 6.21 -27.57 -5.65
C SER A 52 6.62 -28.53 -4.52
N SER A 53 7.93 -28.72 -4.32
CA SER A 53 8.47 -29.53 -3.23
C SER A 53 8.05 -29.02 -1.85
N ASP A 54 8.00 -27.70 -1.68
CA ASP A 54 7.63 -27.04 -0.43
C ASP A 54 6.13 -27.20 -0.14
N GLU A 55 5.28 -27.00 -1.15
CA GLU A 55 3.83 -27.27 -1.06
C GLU A 55 3.56 -28.72 -0.67
N GLN A 56 4.25 -29.69 -1.32
CA GLN A 56 4.15 -31.10 -0.95
C GLN A 56 4.60 -31.38 0.48
N SER A 57 5.65 -30.70 0.94
CA SER A 57 6.18 -30.89 2.31
C SER A 57 5.17 -30.44 3.37
N ILE A 58 4.57 -29.27 3.19
CA ILE A 58 3.53 -28.73 4.09
C ILE A 58 2.27 -29.63 4.07
N LEU A 59 1.84 -30.06 2.88
CA LEU A 59 0.68 -30.93 2.75
C LEU A 59 0.91 -32.30 3.39
N LYS A 60 2.12 -32.87 3.29
CA LYS A 60 2.48 -34.13 3.97
C LYS A 60 2.34 -34.03 5.48
N GLU A 61 2.69 -32.90 6.07
CA GLU A 61 2.53 -32.67 7.51
C GLU A 61 1.06 -32.70 7.94
N ILE A 62 0.17 -32.08 7.13
CA ILE A 62 -1.28 -32.08 7.39
C ILE A 62 -1.86 -33.52 7.36
N PHE A 63 -1.45 -34.30 6.36
CA PHE A 63 -2.05 -35.63 6.14
C PHE A 63 -1.44 -36.74 7.01
N THR A 64 -0.20 -36.58 7.53
CA THR A 64 0.42 -37.58 8.40
C THR A 64 -0.09 -37.55 9.83
N GLU A 65 -0.55 -36.42 10.33
CA GLU A 65 -0.87 -36.27 11.74
C GLU A 65 -2.37 -36.43 12.09
N LYS A 66 -3.32 -36.22 11.16
CA LYS A 66 -4.71 -35.98 11.51
C LYS A 66 -5.79 -36.64 10.64
N VAL A 67 -5.47 -37.32 9.54
CA VAL A 67 -6.48 -37.82 8.60
C VAL A 67 -6.39 -39.35 8.43
N ASP A 68 -7.41 -40.05 8.89
CA ASP A 68 -7.58 -41.51 8.66
C ASP A 68 -8.32 -41.70 7.31
N LEU A 69 -7.57 -41.80 6.23
CA LEU A 69 -8.09 -41.94 4.87
C LEU A 69 -8.47 -43.39 4.61
N ASP A 70 -9.71 -43.65 4.17
CA ASP A 70 -10.18 -44.93 3.68
C ASP A 70 -10.21 -45.02 2.14
N LYS A 71 -9.84 -43.94 1.43
CA LYS A 71 -9.73 -43.84 -0.02
C LYS A 71 -8.56 -42.97 -0.40
N ASP A 72 -8.09 -43.13 -1.62
CA ASP A 72 -7.04 -42.31 -2.20
C ASP A 72 -7.52 -40.86 -2.41
N VAL A 73 -6.63 -39.92 -2.16
CA VAL A 73 -6.84 -38.46 -2.38
C VAL A 73 -5.76 -37.97 -3.31
N LYS A 74 -6.14 -37.35 -4.42
CA LYS A 74 -5.22 -36.62 -5.29
C LYS A 74 -5.25 -35.14 -4.95
N ILE A 75 -4.08 -34.55 -4.74
CA ILE A 75 -3.89 -33.12 -4.51
C ILE A 75 -3.19 -32.52 -5.72
N SER A 76 -3.75 -31.42 -6.22
CA SER A 76 -3.17 -30.66 -7.34
C SER A 76 -3.20 -29.17 -7.05
N ALA A 77 -2.39 -28.40 -7.78
CA ALA A 77 -2.40 -26.97 -7.70
C ALA A 77 -2.54 -26.34 -9.09
N ARG A 78 -3.11 -25.14 -9.13
CA ARG A 78 -3.19 -24.31 -10.34
C ARG A 78 -3.09 -22.85 -9.99
N ASN A 79 -2.80 -22.03 -10.98
CA ASN A 79 -2.79 -20.60 -10.84
C ASN A 79 -4.04 -19.99 -11.49
N VAL A 80 -4.60 -18.97 -10.86
CA VAL A 80 -5.68 -18.16 -11.44
C VAL A 80 -5.35 -16.68 -11.28
N LEU A 81 -5.92 -15.86 -12.14
CA LEU A 81 -5.68 -14.40 -12.14
C LEU A 81 -6.81 -13.61 -11.47
N GLU A 82 -7.97 -14.23 -11.37
CA GLU A 82 -9.15 -13.63 -10.74
C GLU A 82 -9.78 -14.61 -9.74
N LEU A 83 -10.21 -14.09 -8.60
CA LEU A 83 -10.91 -14.92 -7.60
C LEU A 83 -12.26 -15.48 -8.10
N SER A 84 -12.84 -14.87 -9.13
CA SER A 84 -14.04 -15.39 -9.81
C SER A 84 -13.84 -16.76 -10.46
N GLU A 85 -12.60 -17.14 -10.74
CA GLU A 85 -12.23 -18.44 -11.30
C GLU A 85 -12.18 -19.58 -10.25
N LEU A 86 -12.31 -19.25 -8.96
CA LEU A 86 -12.25 -20.21 -7.86
C LEU A 86 -13.49 -21.12 -7.88
N LYS A 87 -13.30 -22.44 -7.82
CA LYS A 87 -14.35 -23.45 -7.80
C LYS A 87 -14.61 -23.94 -6.38
N SER A 88 -15.76 -24.58 -6.18
CA SER A 88 -16.04 -25.27 -4.92
C SER A 88 -15.00 -26.36 -4.67
N GLY A 89 -14.47 -26.43 -3.46
CA GLY A 89 -13.42 -27.41 -3.09
C GLY A 89 -12.00 -26.98 -3.45
N GLU A 90 -11.82 -25.74 -3.88
CA GLU A 90 -10.52 -25.11 -4.12
C GLU A 90 -10.21 -24.09 -3.04
N TYR A 91 -8.94 -24.01 -2.66
CA TYR A 91 -8.47 -23.15 -1.55
C TYR A 91 -7.29 -22.32 -2.00
N ILE A 92 -7.28 -21.02 -1.65
CA ILE A 92 -6.14 -20.15 -1.90
C ILE A 92 -5.00 -20.57 -0.96
N TYR A 93 -3.90 -21.03 -1.56
CA TYR A 93 -2.68 -21.37 -0.83
C TYR A 93 -1.78 -20.16 -0.65
N ASN A 94 -1.63 -19.37 -1.71
CA ASN A 94 -0.81 -18.16 -1.69
C ASN A 94 -1.30 -17.14 -2.72
N ILE A 95 -0.90 -15.89 -2.52
CA ILE A 95 -1.15 -14.78 -3.45
C ILE A 95 0.21 -14.21 -3.82
N TYR A 96 0.52 -14.20 -5.12
CA TYR A 96 1.76 -13.64 -5.65
C TYR A 96 1.46 -12.34 -6.37
N VAL A 97 2.20 -11.31 -6.04
CA VAL A 97 2.08 -9.98 -6.64
C VAL A 97 3.32 -9.64 -7.46
N PRO A 98 3.14 -9.00 -8.64
CA PRO A 98 4.27 -8.60 -9.46
C PRO A 98 4.95 -7.36 -8.87
N VAL A 99 6.26 -7.43 -8.74
CA VAL A 99 7.09 -6.31 -8.25
C VAL A 99 8.30 -6.07 -9.14
N THR A 100 8.91 -4.93 -8.97
CA THR A 100 10.18 -4.53 -9.59
C THR A 100 10.97 -3.64 -8.64
N ASP A 101 12.13 -3.17 -9.09
CA ASP A 101 12.95 -2.23 -8.34
C ASP A 101 12.17 -0.96 -7.98
N PHE A 102 12.37 -0.43 -6.80
CA PHE A 102 11.71 0.76 -6.26
C PHE A 102 11.75 1.96 -7.21
N TYR A 103 12.87 2.18 -7.90
CA TYR A 103 13.05 3.28 -8.84
C TYR A 103 12.62 2.96 -10.29
N SER A 104 11.96 1.84 -10.53
CA SER A 104 11.46 1.51 -11.86
C SER A 104 10.35 2.48 -12.29
N THR A 105 10.35 2.86 -13.56
CA THR A 105 9.26 3.63 -14.18
C THR A 105 8.15 2.76 -14.74
N GLU A 106 8.36 1.43 -14.76
CA GLU A 106 7.34 0.49 -15.19
C GLU A 106 6.14 0.51 -14.22
N THR A 107 4.95 0.41 -14.79
CA THR A 107 3.68 0.50 -14.02
C THR A 107 2.90 -0.80 -14.00
N GLY A 108 3.25 -1.76 -14.84
CA GLY A 108 2.54 -3.04 -14.92
C GLY A 108 3.21 -4.06 -15.81
N ILE A 109 2.71 -5.29 -15.72
CA ILE A 109 3.07 -6.43 -16.57
C ILE A 109 1.81 -7.09 -17.13
N THR A 110 2.00 -7.92 -18.19
CA THR A 110 0.91 -8.73 -18.76
C THR A 110 0.84 -10.12 -18.12
N THR A 111 -0.24 -10.83 -18.40
CA THR A 111 -0.42 -12.23 -18.00
C THR A 111 0.68 -13.13 -18.53
N GLU A 112 1.09 -12.91 -19.79
CA GLU A 112 2.16 -13.70 -20.44
C GLU A 112 3.47 -13.51 -19.70
N THR A 113 3.81 -12.25 -19.35
CA THR A 113 5.01 -11.96 -18.54
C THR A 113 4.94 -12.62 -17.18
N ALA A 114 3.79 -12.57 -16.50
CA ALA A 114 3.61 -13.22 -15.21
C ALA A 114 3.78 -14.75 -15.31
N ALA A 115 3.28 -15.38 -16.37
CA ALA A 115 3.47 -16.81 -16.63
C ALA A 115 4.95 -17.16 -16.86
N GLU A 116 5.67 -16.37 -17.65
CA GLU A 116 7.12 -16.53 -17.87
C GLU A 116 7.91 -16.43 -16.55
N ILE A 117 7.55 -15.48 -15.67
CA ILE A 117 8.18 -15.35 -14.35
C ILE A 117 7.97 -16.62 -13.53
N PHE A 118 6.75 -17.16 -13.53
CA PHE A 118 6.41 -18.39 -12.80
C PHE A 118 7.24 -19.60 -13.28
N ASP A 119 7.44 -19.71 -14.61
CA ASP A 119 8.19 -20.82 -15.21
C ASP A 119 9.72 -20.69 -15.03
N THR A 120 10.24 -19.48 -14.78
CA THR A 120 11.68 -19.18 -14.70
C THR A 120 12.19 -18.94 -13.27
N SER A 121 11.61 -19.61 -12.28
CA SER A 121 12.03 -19.46 -10.86
C SER A 121 11.78 -18.05 -10.29
N PHE A 122 10.67 -17.43 -10.69
CA PHE A 122 10.14 -16.17 -10.18
C PHE A 122 10.91 -14.88 -10.52
N GLN A 123 11.84 -14.91 -11.51
CA GLN A 123 12.57 -13.73 -11.98
C GLN A 123 12.70 -13.67 -13.50
N THR A 124 12.71 -12.46 -14.08
CA THR A 124 13.01 -12.22 -15.50
C THR A 124 14.24 -11.35 -15.68
N ALA A 125 14.74 -11.27 -16.93
CA ALA A 125 15.85 -10.39 -17.35
C ALA A 125 15.55 -8.88 -17.13
N ASN A 126 14.28 -8.49 -16.93
CA ASN A 126 13.84 -7.11 -16.74
C ASN A 126 13.64 -6.75 -15.25
N ASN A 127 14.18 -7.52 -14.32
CA ASN A 127 14.01 -7.35 -12.87
C ASN A 127 12.54 -7.37 -12.40
N PHE A 128 11.67 -8.07 -13.15
CA PHE A 128 10.31 -8.35 -12.69
C PHE A 128 10.32 -9.63 -11.85
N GLU A 129 9.65 -9.58 -10.73
CA GLU A 129 9.52 -10.70 -9.80
C GLU A 129 8.05 -10.92 -9.45
N LEU A 130 7.70 -12.17 -9.11
CA LEU A 130 6.46 -12.49 -8.41
C LEU A 130 6.82 -12.89 -6.98
N ILE A 131 6.40 -12.10 -6.01
CA ILE A 131 6.66 -12.39 -4.59
C ILE A 131 5.35 -12.71 -3.86
N PRO A 132 5.37 -13.53 -2.81
CA PRO A 132 4.24 -13.68 -1.91
C PRO A 132 3.80 -12.31 -1.37
N VAL A 133 2.49 -12.06 -1.32
CA VAL A 133 1.97 -10.76 -0.88
C VAL A 133 2.34 -10.42 0.57
N GLU A 134 2.60 -11.42 1.42
CA GLU A 134 3.09 -11.23 2.77
C GLU A 134 4.55 -10.74 2.85
N GLU A 135 5.31 -10.87 1.76
CA GLU A 135 6.68 -10.36 1.62
C GLU A 135 6.72 -8.97 0.96
N LEU A 136 5.54 -8.45 0.59
CA LEU A 136 5.46 -7.12 0.02
C LEU A 136 5.80 -6.07 1.07
N ASP A 137 6.74 -5.20 0.74
CA ASP A 137 7.10 -4.02 1.51
C ASP A 137 7.41 -2.82 0.59
N PHE A 138 7.60 -1.65 1.18
CA PHE A 138 7.82 -0.41 0.44
C PHE A 138 9.17 -0.33 -0.29
N SER A 139 10.10 -1.25 -0.08
CA SER A 139 11.42 -1.27 -0.74
C SER A 139 11.36 -1.74 -2.19
N LYS A 140 10.27 -2.41 -2.56
CA LYS A 140 9.96 -2.82 -3.94
C LYS A 140 8.77 -2.05 -4.47
N LYS A 141 8.70 -1.86 -5.78
CA LYS A 141 7.55 -1.26 -6.44
C LYS A 141 6.58 -2.34 -6.90
N LEU A 142 5.36 -2.32 -6.35
CA LEU A 142 4.26 -3.14 -6.84
C LEU A 142 3.82 -2.70 -8.22
N LEU A 143 3.63 -3.65 -9.13
CA LEU A 143 3.18 -3.44 -10.51
C LEU A 143 1.70 -3.85 -10.67
N ALA A 144 1.01 -3.22 -11.60
CA ALA A 144 -0.28 -3.70 -12.04
C ALA A 144 -0.13 -4.98 -12.89
N LEU A 145 -1.04 -5.94 -12.76
CA LEU A 145 -1.17 -7.09 -13.65
C LEU A 145 -2.38 -6.85 -14.56
N ASN A 146 -2.17 -6.77 -15.87
CA ASN A 146 -3.22 -6.42 -16.84
C ASN A 146 -3.98 -5.14 -16.47
N ASN A 147 -3.28 -4.09 -16.07
CA ASN A 147 -3.80 -2.81 -15.60
C ASN A 147 -4.56 -2.84 -14.25
N ASN A 148 -4.62 -3.99 -13.59
CA ASN A 148 -5.23 -4.10 -12.25
C ASN A 148 -4.14 -4.03 -11.19
N TYR A 149 -4.26 -3.10 -10.26
CA TYR A 149 -3.35 -2.95 -9.14
C TYR A 149 -3.92 -3.69 -7.92
N TYR A 150 -3.22 -4.69 -7.41
CA TYR A 150 -3.75 -5.59 -6.38
C TYR A 150 -4.29 -4.85 -5.14
N LEU A 151 -3.57 -3.83 -4.67
CA LEU A 151 -3.98 -3.09 -3.46
C LEU A 151 -5.15 -2.12 -3.67
N ASP A 152 -5.58 -1.88 -4.91
CA ASP A 152 -6.80 -1.10 -5.19
C ASP A 152 -8.06 -1.97 -5.08
N GLU A 153 -8.01 -3.25 -5.52
CA GLU A 153 -9.20 -4.09 -5.67
C GLU A 153 -9.17 -5.42 -4.88
N PHE A 154 -7.99 -5.97 -4.58
CA PHE A 154 -7.76 -7.23 -3.84
C PHE A 154 -8.31 -8.52 -4.49
N ASN A 155 -9.08 -8.42 -5.56
CA ASN A 155 -9.68 -9.54 -6.29
C ASN A 155 -8.99 -9.83 -7.62
N THR A 156 -8.19 -8.91 -8.10
CA THR A 156 -7.46 -8.92 -9.36
C THR A 156 -6.06 -8.36 -9.16
N GLY A 157 -5.23 -8.31 -10.20
CA GLY A 157 -3.89 -7.73 -10.09
C GLY A 157 -2.84 -8.60 -9.41
N ALA A 158 -3.15 -9.86 -9.18
CA ALA A 158 -2.26 -10.86 -8.57
C ALA A 158 -2.41 -12.23 -9.23
N VAL A 159 -1.48 -13.13 -8.95
CA VAL A 159 -1.57 -14.55 -9.30
C VAL A 159 -1.97 -15.33 -8.04
N TYR A 160 -3.14 -15.94 -8.05
CA TYR A 160 -3.64 -16.74 -6.93
C TYR A 160 -3.26 -18.20 -7.13
N ARG A 161 -2.49 -18.73 -6.21
CA ARG A 161 -2.10 -20.13 -6.17
C ARG A 161 -3.17 -20.91 -5.45
N ILE A 162 -3.83 -21.82 -6.17
CA ILE A 162 -4.97 -22.59 -5.69
C ILE A 162 -4.57 -24.05 -5.49
N ILE A 163 -4.99 -24.64 -4.37
CA ILE A 163 -4.89 -26.09 -4.10
C ILE A 163 -6.29 -26.69 -4.19
N SER A 164 -6.39 -27.84 -4.83
CA SER A 164 -7.61 -28.62 -4.95
C SER A 164 -7.41 -30.07 -4.49
N PHE A 165 -8.47 -30.66 -3.92
CA PHE A 165 -8.51 -32.04 -3.46
C PHE A 165 -9.52 -32.83 -4.29
N ASP A 166 -9.08 -33.91 -4.90
CA ASP A 166 -9.94 -34.81 -5.65
C ASP A 166 -10.60 -35.84 -4.70
N SER A 167 -11.47 -35.35 -3.83
CA SER A 167 -12.36 -36.24 -3.02
C SER A 167 -13.43 -35.42 -2.31
N GLU A 168 -14.66 -35.47 -2.80
CA GLU A 168 -15.84 -34.89 -2.13
C GLU A 168 -16.05 -35.42 -0.71
N LYS A 169 -15.66 -36.69 -0.45
CA LYS A 169 -15.90 -37.36 0.83
C LYS A 169 -15.09 -36.78 1.99
N TYR A 170 -13.89 -36.22 1.71
CA TYR A 170 -12.99 -35.70 2.74
C TYR A 170 -13.01 -34.17 2.81
N GLN A 171 -13.82 -33.52 2.00
CA GLN A 171 -13.87 -32.07 1.95
C GLN A 171 -14.19 -31.50 3.34
N ASP A 172 -15.18 -32.09 4.04
CA ASP A 172 -15.57 -31.64 5.39
C ASP A 172 -14.49 -31.90 6.46
N GLU A 173 -13.65 -32.94 6.28
CA GLU A 173 -12.57 -33.29 7.21
C GLU A 173 -11.27 -32.54 6.91
N ILE A 174 -10.97 -32.31 5.63
CA ILE A 174 -9.75 -31.67 5.16
C ILE A 174 -9.88 -30.16 5.19
N GLU A 175 -11.05 -29.61 4.85
CA GLU A 175 -11.29 -28.17 4.79
C GLU A 175 -10.91 -27.44 6.09
N PRO A 176 -11.30 -27.90 7.30
CA PRO A 176 -10.88 -27.25 8.53
C PRO A 176 -9.36 -27.26 8.73
N LEU A 177 -8.69 -28.37 8.39
CA LEU A 177 -7.24 -28.52 8.54
C LEU A 177 -6.47 -27.64 7.56
N VAL A 178 -6.96 -27.59 6.31
CA VAL A 178 -6.41 -26.69 5.28
C VAL A 178 -6.64 -25.24 5.68
N LYS A 179 -7.85 -24.89 6.11
CA LYS A 179 -8.14 -23.56 6.63
C LYS A 179 -7.26 -23.18 7.83
N GLU A 180 -7.07 -24.09 8.79
CA GLU A 180 -6.21 -23.83 9.96
C GLU A 180 -4.74 -23.55 9.56
N LYS A 181 -4.19 -24.36 8.65
CA LYS A 181 -2.77 -24.25 8.21
C LYS A 181 -2.56 -23.18 7.13
N PHE A 182 -3.54 -22.97 6.26
CA PHE A 182 -3.46 -22.04 5.13
C PHE A 182 -4.29 -20.76 5.33
N THR A 183 -4.91 -20.54 6.50
CA THR A 183 -5.54 -19.27 6.82
C THR A 183 -4.47 -18.23 7.13
N LYS A 184 -3.64 -17.93 6.13
CA LYS A 184 -2.89 -16.70 6.13
C LYS A 184 -3.89 -15.56 6.02
N LYS A 185 -3.79 -14.57 6.90
CA LYS A 185 -4.56 -13.35 6.74
C LYS A 185 -3.87 -12.52 5.66
N PHE A 186 -4.36 -12.66 4.45
CA PHE A 186 -3.89 -11.80 3.35
C PHE A 186 -4.42 -10.36 3.52
N PRO A 187 -3.66 -9.36 3.06
CA PRO A 187 -4.17 -8.00 2.93
C PRO A 187 -5.48 -7.97 2.15
N SER A 188 -6.46 -7.24 2.65
CA SER A 188 -7.79 -7.10 2.03
C SER A 188 -8.27 -5.66 2.17
N LYS A 189 -9.32 -5.28 1.45
CA LYS A 189 -9.91 -3.94 1.52
C LYS A 189 -10.28 -3.53 2.95
N ASP A 190 -10.75 -4.49 3.76
CA ASP A 190 -11.17 -4.20 5.15
C ASP A 190 -9.99 -4.12 6.12
N SER A 191 -8.81 -4.59 5.75
CA SER A 191 -7.64 -4.65 6.62
C SER A 191 -6.49 -3.74 6.19
N VAL A 192 -6.44 -3.29 4.93
CA VAL A 192 -5.47 -2.32 4.44
C VAL A 192 -6.02 -0.92 4.60
N LEU A 193 -5.30 -0.08 5.31
CA LEU A 193 -5.58 1.34 5.44
C LEU A 193 -4.99 2.07 4.24
N THR A 194 -5.81 2.87 3.56
CA THR A 194 -5.40 3.73 2.45
C THR A 194 -5.28 5.17 2.91
N PHE A 195 -4.14 5.78 2.68
CA PHE A 195 -3.87 7.16 3.10
C PHE A 195 -3.32 7.98 1.93
N ALA A 196 -4.06 9.01 1.49
CA ALA A 196 -3.63 9.97 0.48
C ALA A 196 -2.92 11.14 1.14
N GLN A 197 -1.62 11.28 0.93
CA GLN A 197 -0.84 12.43 1.38
C GLN A 197 -0.53 13.35 0.20
N THR A 198 -0.92 14.62 0.30
CA THR A 198 -0.79 15.61 -0.78
C THR A 198 0.11 16.78 -0.36
N GLY A 199 0.60 17.52 -1.36
CA GLY A 199 1.48 18.67 -1.14
C GLY A 199 0.74 19.96 -0.79
N VAL A 200 1.33 21.07 -1.22
CA VAL A 200 0.91 22.43 -0.86
C VAL A 200 -0.51 22.75 -1.31
N THR A 201 -1.29 23.26 -0.38
CA THR A 201 -2.60 23.87 -0.60
C THR A 201 -2.53 25.32 -0.12
N ALA A 202 -2.62 26.27 -1.05
CA ALA A 202 -2.67 27.69 -0.78
C ALA A 202 -3.79 28.34 -1.62
N LEU A 203 -5.03 28.19 -1.14
CA LEU A 203 -6.24 28.65 -1.80
C LEU A 203 -6.40 30.18 -1.73
N SER A 204 -5.41 30.90 -2.25
CA SER A 204 -5.24 32.36 -2.08
C SER A 204 -5.02 33.07 -3.40
N ARG A 205 -4.89 34.39 -3.39
CA ARG A 205 -4.57 35.24 -4.55
C ARG A 205 -5.44 34.96 -5.77
N GLY A 206 -4.88 34.44 -6.87
CA GLY A 206 -5.60 34.09 -8.09
C GLY A 206 -6.74 33.10 -7.88
N MET A 207 -6.64 32.22 -6.88
CA MET A 207 -7.72 31.30 -6.49
C MET A 207 -8.94 32.09 -5.99
N ASN A 208 -8.77 33.14 -5.16
CA ASN A 208 -9.88 34.02 -4.75
C ASN A 208 -10.55 34.72 -5.92
N ALA A 209 -9.76 35.19 -6.89
CA ALA A 209 -10.30 35.80 -8.13
C ALA A 209 -11.10 34.78 -8.94
N ARG A 210 -10.59 33.55 -9.06
CA ARG A 210 -11.29 32.45 -9.77
C ARG A 210 -12.55 32.04 -9.05
N LEU A 211 -12.54 31.93 -7.73
CA LEU A 211 -13.72 31.64 -6.91
C LEU A 211 -14.88 32.60 -7.21
N ASN A 212 -14.57 33.91 -7.25
CA ASN A 212 -15.56 34.91 -7.58
C ASN A 212 -16.05 34.79 -9.06
N ALA A 213 -15.16 34.45 -9.98
CA ALA A 213 -15.50 34.27 -11.40
C ALA A 213 -16.42 33.05 -11.64
N VAL A 214 -16.34 32.01 -10.79
CA VAL A 214 -17.24 30.83 -10.85
C VAL A 214 -18.47 30.97 -9.96
N GLY A 215 -18.84 32.19 -9.57
CA GLY A 215 -20.06 32.47 -8.80
C GLY A 215 -19.96 32.19 -7.30
N GLY A 216 -18.76 31.97 -6.79
CA GLY A 216 -18.50 31.71 -5.36
C GLY A 216 -18.64 30.26 -4.95
N ASP A 217 -18.80 29.33 -5.88
CA ASP A 217 -18.82 27.91 -5.60
C ASP A 217 -17.39 27.37 -5.46
N ALA A 218 -16.97 27.12 -4.23
CA ALA A 218 -15.64 26.63 -3.94
C ALA A 218 -15.46 25.12 -4.23
N THR A 219 -16.54 24.34 -4.40
CA THR A 219 -16.45 22.93 -4.77
C THR A 219 -15.93 22.76 -6.22
N TYR A 220 -16.01 23.80 -7.04
CA TYR A 220 -15.43 23.86 -8.38
C TYR A 220 -13.98 23.37 -8.43
N PHE A 221 -13.14 23.72 -7.48
CA PHE A 221 -11.72 23.37 -7.48
C PHE A 221 -11.46 21.89 -7.20
N ALA A 222 -12.38 21.24 -6.48
CA ALA A 222 -12.32 19.82 -6.14
C ALA A 222 -13.02 18.92 -7.17
N GLU A 223 -13.77 19.47 -8.12
CA GLU A 223 -14.68 18.72 -9.00
C GLU A 223 -14.01 17.53 -9.69
N GLN A 224 -12.76 17.67 -10.14
CA GLN A 224 -12.07 16.63 -10.90
C GLN A 224 -11.22 15.70 -10.03
N ILE A 225 -10.57 16.22 -8.97
CA ILE A 225 -9.69 15.44 -8.11
C ILE A 225 -10.42 14.86 -6.88
N GLY A 226 -11.53 15.47 -6.48
CA GLY A 226 -12.28 15.10 -5.28
C GLY A 226 -12.72 13.65 -5.26
N PRO A 227 -13.33 13.09 -6.33
CA PRO A 227 -13.71 11.68 -6.36
C PRO A 227 -12.55 10.69 -6.13
N PHE A 228 -11.33 11.06 -6.57
CA PHE A 228 -10.14 10.25 -6.33
C PHE A 228 -9.68 10.34 -4.88
N LEU A 229 -9.54 11.56 -4.33
CA LEU A 229 -9.03 11.76 -2.98
C LEU A 229 -10.01 11.28 -1.90
N SER A 230 -11.30 11.54 -2.05
CA SER A 230 -12.34 11.11 -1.10
C SER A 230 -12.58 9.58 -1.07
N ALA A 231 -11.94 8.82 -1.94
CA ALA A 231 -12.02 7.35 -1.94
C ALA A 231 -11.03 6.70 -0.96
N PHE A 232 -10.08 7.46 -0.42
CA PHE A 232 -9.14 6.98 0.59
C PHE A 232 -9.79 6.97 1.98
N ASP A 233 -9.28 6.11 2.86
CA ASP A 233 -9.72 6.08 4.27
C ASP A 233 -9.28 7.34 5.02
N ILE A 234 -8.12 7.91 4.63
CA ILE A 234 -7.58 9.16 5.17
C ILE A 234 -7.06 10.01 4.02
N THR A 235 -7.48 11.26 3.95
CA THR A 235 -6.98 12.26 3.01
C THR A 235 -6.30 13.40 3.76
N HIS A 236 -5.07 13.72 3.36
CA HIS A 236 -4.22 14.74 3.96
C HIS A 236 -3.84 15.83 2.95
N THR A 237 -3.66 17.07 3.43
CA THR A 237 -3.03 18.16 2.67
C THR A 237 -2.20 19.08 3.57
N SER A 238 -1.16 19.71 3.00
CA SER A 238 -0.41 20.78 3.67
C SER A 238 -1.01 22.14 3.33
N ASN A 239 -1.61 22.83 4.29
CA ASN A 239 -2.22 24.14 4.05
C ASN A 239 -1.31 25.28 4.52
N GLU A 240 -1.04 26.21 3.61
CA GLU A 240 -0.15 27.33 3.84
C GLU A 240 -0.85 28.68 4.02
N SER A 241 -2.17 28.76 3.97
CA SER A 241 -2.86 30.07 4.04
C SER A 241 -4.07 30.05 4.96
N SER A 242 -4.20 31.10 5.77
CA SER A 242 -5.31 31.24 6.69
C SER A 242 -6.59 31.76 6.04
N PHE A 243 -7.74 31.27 6.53
CA PHE A 243 -9.07 31.75 6.14
C PHE A 243 -9.37 33.13 6.72
N THR A 244 -9.97 34.01 5.91
CA THR A 244 -10.39 35.32 6.35
C THR A 244 -11.50 35.90 5.48
N ASP A 245 -12.25 36.87 6.00
CA ASP A 245 -13.27 37.59 5.26
C ASP A 245 -12.70 38.70 4.33
N PHE A 246 -11.42 39.08 4.49
CA PHE A 246 -10.75 40.10 3.66
C PHE A 246 -9.80 39.50 2.62
N ALA A 247 -9.92 38.20 2.31
CA ALA A 247 -9.16 37.55 1.27
C ALA A 247 -9.43 38.21 -0.09
N ASN A 248 -8.35 38.38 -0.88
CA ASN A 248 -8.43 39.02 -2.20
C ASN A 248 -7.38 38.43 -3.16
N SER A 249 -7.32 38.97 -4.38
CA SER A 249 -6.39 38.47 -5.42
C SER A 249 -4.93 38.87 -5.24
N SER A 250 -4.57 39.57 -4.15
CA SER A 250 -3.23 40.11 -3.94
C SER A 250 -2.55 39.60 -2.68
N ASN A 251 -3.31 39.08 -1.69
CA ASN A 251 -2.75 38.57 -0.44
C ASN A 251 -2.76 37.04 -0.39
N ILE A 252 -1.87 36.45 0.43
CA ILE A 252 -1.83 35.02 0.67
C ILE A 252 -2.80 34.68 1.81
N CYS A 253 -4.08 35.00 1.57
CA CYS A 253 -5.19 34.72 2.47
C CYS A 253 -6.27 33.98 1.69
N SER A 254 -6.89 32.97 2.32
CA SER A 254 -7.96 32.18 1.73
C SER A 254 -9.33 32.72 2.07
N ASP A 255 -10.22 32.82 1.11
CA ASP A 255 -11.65 33.05 1.38
C ASP A 255 -12.22 31.88 2.20
N LYS A 256 -13.02 32.18 3.22
CA LYS A 256 -13.60 31.16 4.12
C LYS A 256 -14.42 30.09 3.39
N ARG A 257 -14.97 30.39 2.19
CA ARG A 257 -15.70 29.44 1.37
C ARG A 257 -14.84 28.27 0.88
N PHE A 258 -13.51 28.41 0.87
CA PHE A 258 -12.61 27.33 0.45
C PHE A 258 -12.59 26.12 1.38
N ILE A 259 -13.16 26.21 2.58
CA ILE A 259 -13.40 25.03 3.39
C ILE A 259 -14.23 23.99 2.60
N ASN A 260 -15.14 24.45 1.73
CA ASN A 260 -15.96 23.57 0.89
C ASN A 260 -15.12 22.83 -0.18
N THR A 261 -14.01 23.41 -0.66
CA THR A 261 -13.04 22.69 -1.51
C THR A 261 -12.41 21.52 -0.75
N LEU A 262 -12.00 21.80 0.48
CA LEU A 262 -11.30 20.82 1.32
C LEU A 262 -12.24 19.69 1.79
N THR A 263 -13.46 20.01 2.18
CA THR A 263 -14.46 18.99 2.50
C THR A 263 -14.89 18.18 1.27
N ALA A 264 -14.91 18.79 0.08
CA ALA A 264 -15.25 18.09 -1.16
C ALA A 264 -14.18 17.08 -1.64
N ILE A 265 -12.92 17.23 -1.21
CA ILE A 265 -11.89 16.21 -1.43
C ILE A 265 -11.87 15.13 -0.33
N GLY A 266 -12.78 15.20 0.66
CA GLY A 266 -12.78 14.28 1.80
C GLY A 266 -11.60 14.49 2.75
N LEU A 267 -11.20 15.75 3.01
CA LEU A 267 -10.04 16.06 3.86
C LEU A 267 -10.30 15.62 5.30
N ASP A 268 -9.44 14.74 5.83
CA ASP A 268 -9.46 14.26 7.22
C ASP A 268 -8.35 14.90 8.08
N VAL A 269 -7.20 15.16 7.47
CA VAL A 269 -6.01 15.68 8.15
C VAL A 269 -5.44 16.88 7.40
N VAL A 270 -5.19 17.97 8.11
CA VAL A 270 -4.46 19.12 7.59
C VAL A 270 -3.16 19.33 8.34
N GLU A 271 -2.07 19.44 7.60
CA GLU A 271 -0.77 19.85 8.10
C GLU A 271 -0.68 21.39 8.05
N LEU A 272 -0.21 22.02 9.12
CA LEU A 272 -0.22 23.46 9.32
C LEU A 272 1.16 24.05 9.65
N THR A 273 2.23 23.49 9.06
CA THR A 273 3.59 24.06 9.27
C THR A 273 3.96 25.15 8.26
N GLY A 274 3.04 25.51 7.37
CA GLY A 274 3.28 26.50 6.32
C GLY A 274 3.76 27.85 6.85
N ASN A 275 4.72 28.46 6.15
CA ASN A 275 5.31 29.75 6.53
C ASN A 275 4.37 30.95 6.31
N HIS A 276 3.25 30.79 5.60
CA HIS A 276 2.24 31.81 5.31
C HIS A 276 1.00 31.74 6.22
N ASN A 277 0.97 30.85 7.20
CA ASN A 277 -0.19 30.67 8.09
C ASN A 277 -0.52 31.91 8.93
N GLN A 278 0.40 32.87 9.08
CA GLN A 278 0.20 34.12 9.82
C GLN A 278 0.12 35.37 8.94
N ASP A 279 0.22 35.27 7.61
CA ASP A 279 0.20 36.42 6.69
C ASP A 279 -1.07 37.29 6.83
N CYS A 280 -2.16 36.67 7.28
CA CYS A 280 -3.46 37.34 7.48
C CYS A 280 -3.70 37.76 8.93
N GLY A 281 -2.68 37.62 9.79
CA GLY A 281 -2.70 37.96 11.20
C GLY A 281 -3.19 36.85 12.11
N ASP A 282 -2.91 37.02 13.41
CA ASP A 282 -3.18 36.00 14.43
C ASP A 282 -4.66 35.64 14.57
N GLU A 283 -5.57 36.59 14.35
CA GLU A 283 -7.01 36.33 14.43
C GLU A 283 -7.45 35.39 13.30
N ALA A 284 -7.02 35.63 12.06
CA ALA A 284 -7.31 34.78 10.92
C ALA A 284 -6.72 33.36 11.10
N ALA A 285 -5.50 33.26 11.65
CA ALA A 285 -4.89 31.98 11.95
C ALA A 285 -5.71 31.18 13.01
N ARG A 286 -6.18 31.85 14.06
CA ARG A 286 -7.06 31.23 15.08
C ARG A 286 -8.40 30.79 14.50
N GLU A 287 -9.04 31.64 13.71
CA GLU A 287 -10.31 31.32 13.04
C GLU A 287 -10.13 30.13 12.05
N THR A 288 -8.98 30.02 11.39
CA THR A 288 -8.65 28.90 10.52
C THR A 288 -8.62 27.58 11.30
N ILE A 289 -7.94 27.55 12.45
CA ILE A 289 -7.91 26.41 13.36
C ILE A 289 -9.31 26.05 13.83
N ASP A 290 -10.12 27.05 14.24
CA ASP A 290 -11.51 26.83 14.65
C ASP A 290 -12.38 26.29 13.50
N THR A 291 -12.15 26.74 12.27
CA THR A 291 -12.85 26.25 11.09
C THR A 291 -12.54 24.78 10.81
N TYR A 292 -11.30 24.34 10.93
CA TYR A 292 -10.95 22.93 10.81
C TYR A 292 -11.60 22.08 11.92
N MET A 293 -11.56 22.54 13.17
CA MET A 293 -12.21 21.84 14.29
C MET A 293 -13.73 21.70 14.09
N GLN A 294 -14.39 22.75 13.59
CA GLN A 294 -15.84 22.74 13.30
C GLN A 294 -16.22 21.78 12.16
N ASN A 295 -15.31 21.49 11.28
CA ASN A 295 -15.49 20.54 10.18
C ASN A 295 -14.90 19.15 10.48
N GLU A 296 -14.55 18.88 11.74
CA GLU A 296 -13.99 17.59 12.21
C GLU A 296 -12.67 17.20 11.52
N ILE A 297 -11.96 18.17 10.92
CA ILE A 297 -10.66 17.98 10.27
C ILE A 297 -9.58 17.99 11.35
N LYS A 298 -8.82 16.91 11.45
CA LYS A 298 -7.69 16.79 12.38
C LYS A 298 -6.50 17.63 11.89
N MET A 299 -5.73 18.13 12.84
CA MET A 299 -4.60 19.03 12.53
C MET A 299 -3.29 18.47 13.08
N VAL A 300 -2.20 18.72 12.38
CA VAL A 300 -0.85 18.40 12.82
C VAL A 300 0.09 19.58 12.51
N GLY A 301 1.05 19.84 13.40
CA GLY A 301 2.11 20.82 13.15
C GLY A 301 1.68 22.29 13.24
N GLY A 302 0.45 22.58 13.64
CA GLY A 302 -0.03 23.93 13.88
C GLY A 302 -0.98 24.00 15.06
N GLY A 303 -1.10 25.17 15.67
CA GLY A 303 -1.94 25.39 16.85
C GLY A 303 -2.13 26.85 17.19
N LYS A 304 -3.02 27.14 18.16
CA LYS A 304 -3.24 28.49 18.70
C LYS A 304 -2.13 28.95 19.64
N THR A 305 -1.31 27.98 20.07
CA THR A 305 -0.14 28.17 20.93
C THR A 305 0.98 27.21 20.50
N ALA A 306 2.21 27.48 20.92
CA ALA A 306 3.33 26.58 20.66
C ALA A 306 3.14 25.16 21.25
N THR A 307 2.44 25.10 22.40
CA THR A 307 2.13 23.80 23.02
C THR A 307 1.14 22.99 22.18
N GLU A 308 0.08 23.62 21.68
CA GLU A 308 -0.89 22.94 20.80
C GLU A 308 -0.27 22.52 19.47
N ALA A 309 0.50 23.41 18.83
CA ALA A 309 1.18 23.14 17.56
C ALA A 309 2.12 21.92 17.62
N ALA A 310 2.68 21.66 18.79
CA ALA A 310 3.67 20.62 19.01
C ALA A 310 3.08 19.25 19.38
N VAL A 311 1.75 19.12 19.44
CA VAL A 311 1.10 17.83 19.76
C VAL A 311 1.17 16.90 18.54
N PRO A 312 1.72 15.67 18.68
CA PRO A 312 1.63 14.67 17.64
C PRO A 312 0.17 14.31 17.29
N LEU A 313 -0.11 14.03 16.05
CA LEU A 313 -1.40 13.47 15.65
C LEU A 313 -1.32 11.95 15.64
N GLU A 314 -2.10 11.29 16.50
CA GLU A 314 -2.22 9.84 16.57
C GLU A 314 -3.50 9.39 15.86
N LEU A 315 -3.36 8.46 14.92
CA LEU A 315 -4.43 7.86 14.14
C LEU A 315 -4.44 6.36 14.38
N SER A 316 -5.62 5.77 14.55
CA SER A 316 -5.77 4.31 14.74
C SER A 316 -6.94 3.82 13.90
N GLU A 317 -6.63 3.17 12.79
CA GLU A 317 -7.60 2.68 11.80
C GLU A 317 -7.15 1.32 11.24
N LYS A 318 -8.09 0.41 10.99
CA LYS A 318 -7.85 -0.90 10.35
C LYS A 318 -6.64 -1.66 10.94
N ASN A 319 -6.53 -1.72 12.26
CA ASN A 319 -5.42 -2.35 13.00
C ASN A 319 -4.04 -1.73 12.71
N SER A 320 -4.00 -0.49 12.27
CA SER A 320 -2.78 0.25 12.05
C SER A 320 -2.78 1.51 12.91
N ASN A 321 -1.68 1.72 13.63
CA ASN A 321 -1.43 2.95 14.38
C ASN A 321 -0.40 3.78 13.63
N ILE A 322 -0.72 5.05 13.44
CA ILE A 322 0.14 6.02 12.76
C ILE A 322 0.33 7.21 13.70
N THR A 323 1.57 7.62 13.89
CA THR A 323 1.89 8.91 14.48
C THR A 323 2.39 9.85 13.39
N MET A 324 1.66 10.94 13.18
CA MET A 324 2.12 12.04 12.32
C MET A 324 2.75 13.13 13.18
N LEU A 325 3.93 13.56 12.77
CA LEU A 325 4.67 14.70 13.31
C LEU A 325 4.85 15.70 12.20
N ALA A 326 4.73 17.00 12.50
CA ALA A 326 4.99 18.01 11.50
C ALA A 326 5.74 19.19 12.12
N PHE A 327 6.75 19.69 11.40
CA PHE A 327 7.66 20.72 11.89
C PHE A 327 7.95 21.77 10.84
N ASN A 328 8.10 23.01 11.29
CA ASN A 328 8.62 24.11 10.48
C ASN A 328 10.11 24.29 10.75
N GLN A 329 10.95 24.06 9.75
CA GLN A 329 12.40 24.32 9.78
C GLN A 329 12.77 25.60 9.05
N SER A 330 11.82 26.26 8.37
CA SER A 330 12.03 27.53 7.69
C SER A 330 11.93 28.73 8.66
N THR A 331 12.22 29.91 8.15
CA THR A 331 12.12 31.16 8.91
C THR A 331 10.79 31.86 8.64
N GLY A 332 9.72 31.46 9.27
CA GLY A 332 8.42 32.12 9.13
C GLY A 332 7.28 31.25 9.61
N GLY A 333 6.20 31.85 10.08
CA GLY A 333 5.00 31.14 10.47
C GLY A 333 5.08 30.35 11.78
N ALA A 334 6.26 30.25 12.40
CA ALA A 334 6.43 29.52 13.65
C ALA A 334 5.75 30.22 14.85
N THR A 335 5.11 29.42 15.72
CA THR A 335 4.47 29.96 16.91
C THR A 335 5.48 30.46 17.93
N LEU A 336 5.08 31.51 18.66
CA LEU A 336 5.66 31.89 19.93
C LEU A 336 4.62 31.56 21.04
N ASP A 337 5.01 31.50 22.30
CA ASP A 337 4.25 30.93 23.43
C ASP A 337 2.72 31.10 23.39
N ASN A 338 2.19 32.26 22.98
CA ASN A 338 0.76 32.57 22.96
C ASN A 338 0.25 33.04 21.59
N THR A 339 1.03 32.87 20.52
CA THR A 339 0.62 33.21 19.15
C THR A 339 0.24 31.94 18.38
N PRO A 340 -0.75 32.00 17.48
CA PRO A 340 -1.03 30.87 16.59
C PRO A 340 0.09 30.69 15.57
N GLY A 341 0.22 29.49 15.01
CA GLY A 341 1.15 29.21 13.90
C GLY A 341 1.73 27.83 13.95
N ALA A 342 2.85 27.65 13.26
CA ALA A 342 3.50 26.38 13.01
C ALA A 342 4.37 25.88 14.19
N ASN A 343 4.48 24.58 14.33
CA ASN A 343 5.39 23.90 15.26
C ASN A 343 6.85 24.06 14.80
N GLN A 344 7.63 24.88 15.51
CA GLN A 344 9.05 25.04 15.19
C GLN A 344 9.82 23.74 15.45
N TYR A 345 10.70 23.37 14.50
CA TYR A 345 11.60 22.25 14.69
C TYR A 345 12.62 22.49 15.80
N TYR A 346 12.70 21.56 16.71
CA TYR A 346 13.75 21.43 17.72
C TYR A 346 14.20 19.97 17.77
N GLU A 347 15.47 19.73 17.46
CA GLU A 347 16.10 18.42 17.36
C GLU A 347 15.74 17.46 18.51
N THR A 348 15.94 17.94 19.76
CA THR A 348 15.72 17.12 20.95
C THR A 348 14.27 16.69 21.10
N LYS A 349 13.32 17.57 20.75
CA LYS A 349 11.89 17.30 20.84
C LYS A 349 11.43 16.36 19.72
N ALA A 350 11.90 16.58 18.50
CA ALA A 350 11.61 15.71 17.37
C ALA A 350 12.12 14.28 17.64
N ALA A 351 13.36 14.15 18.10
CA ALA A 351 13.95 12.86 18.44
C ALA A 351 13.18 12.13 19.56
N GLU A 352 12.75 12.84 20.60
CA GLU A 352 11.93 12.29 21.69
C GLU A 352 10.57 11.80 21.17
N GLN A 353 9.85 12.63 20.40
CA GLN A 353 8.53 12.27 19.86
C GLN A 353 8.59 11.10 18.87
N ILE A 354 9.58 11.05 17.98
CA ILE A 354 9.80 9.93 17.07
C ILE A 354 10.06 8.66 17.87
N LYS A 355 10.97 8.73 18.84
CA LYS A 355 11.30 7.58 19.69
C LYS A 355 10.09 7.05 20.45
N GLU A 356 9.31 7.91 21.09
CA GLU A 356 8.11 7.52 21.83
C GLU A 356 7.09 6.84 20.91
N ALA A 357 6.87 7.34 19.71
CA ALA A 357 5.98 6.72 18.72
C ALA A 357 6.48 5.33 18.29
N LYS A 358 7.78 5.19 18.02
CA LYS A 358 8.39 3.88 17.68
C LYS A 358 8.33 2.89 18.83
N GLU A 359 8.50 3.33 20.07
CA GLU A 359 8.35 2.47 21.26
C GLU A 359 6.92 1.94 21.44
N ARG A 360 5.90 2.67 20.96
CA ARG A 360 4.52 2.17 20.90
C ARG A 360 4.26 1.21 19.74
N GLY A 361 5.18 1.14 18.77
CA GLY A 361 5.04 0.33 17.55
C GLY A 361 4.24 1.02 16.44
N ASP A 362 4.15 2.36 16.46
CA ASP A 362 3.46 3.13 15.45
C ASP A 362 4.27 3.23 14.15
N LEU A 363 3.57 3.38 13.02
CA LEU A 363 4.16 3.90 11.78
C LEU A 363 4.34 5.42 11.95
N VAL A 364 5.57 5.90 11.81
CA VAL A 364 5.91 7.32 12.04
C VAL A 364 6.08 8.05 10.73
N ILE A 365 5.21 9.03 10.46
CA ILE A 365 5.26 9.93 9.31
C ILE A 365 5.65 11.31 9.79
N VAL A 366 6.69 11.91 9.19
CA VAL A 366 7.18 13.25 9.53
C VAL A 366 7.04 14.18 8.34
N ASP A 367 6.23 15.23 8.49
CA ASP A 367 6.10 16.31 7.54
C ASP A 367 7.01 17.47 7.90
N ILE A 368 7.70 18.00 6.89
CA ILE A 368 8.67 19.09 7.09
C ILE A 368 8.42 20.25 6.14
N GLN A 369 8.04 21.37 6.73
CA GLN A 369 8.18 22.65 6.07
C GLN A 369 9.68 23.02 6.05
N TYR A 370 10.32 22.74 4.93
CA TYR A 370 11.72 23.08 4.69
C TYR A 370 11.80 24.26 3.71
N TYR A 371 12.99 24.67 3.29
CA TYR A 371 13.12 25.70 2.27
C TYR A 371 12.59 25.22 0.92
N GLU A 372 11.97 26.10 0.15
CA GLU A 372 11.25 25.78 -1.09
C GLU A 372 12.09 25.11 -2.19
N CYS A 373 13.41 25.17 -2.09
CA CYS A 373 14.29 25.08 -3.24
C CYS A 373 15.58 24.29 -3.04
N SER A 374 15.54 23.10 -2.47
CA SER A 374 16.71 22.22 -2.47
C SER A 374 16.33 20.86 -3.05
N ALA A 375 17.26 20.09 -3.55
CA ALA A 375 17.07 18.76 -4.14
C ALA A 375 16.09 18.71 -5.35
N TYR A 376 16.25 19.58 -6.31
CA TYR A 376 15.39 19.65 -7.49
C TYR A 376 15.64 18.59 -8.53
N ALA A 377 14.54 17.89 -8.92
CA ALA A 377 14.37 17.40 -10.25
C ALA A 377 13.38 18.32 -10.98
N SER A 378 13.84 19.41 -11.51
CA SER A 378 13.02 20.27 -12.34
C SER A 378 13.22 19.91 -13.81
N GLU A 379 12.13 19.78 -14.58
CA GLU A 379 12.23 19.81 -16.04
C GLU A 379 12.68 21.18 -16.54
N TYR A 380 12.69 22.17 -15.66
CA TYR A 380 13.12 23.54 -15.87
C TYR A 380 14.19 23.85 -14.86
N GLU A 381 15.45 23.70 -15.26
CA GLU A 381 16.63 23.95 -14.41
C GLU A 381 16.69 25.37 -13.82
N ASP A 382 15.92 26.30 -14.38
CA ASP A 382 15.93 27.73 -14.05
C ASP A 382 14.67 28.24 -13.34
N ALA A 383 13.69 27.35 -13.04
CA ALA A 383 12.41 27.81 -12.51
C ALA A 383 12.44 27.93 -11.00
N ALA A 384 11.99 29.05 -10.49
CA ALA A 384 11.58 29.38 -9.11
C ALA A 384 12.61 29.18 -8.00
N CYS A 385 13.56 28.30 -8.15
CA CYS A 385 14.55 28.00 -7.13
C CYS A 385 15.92 28.39 -7.63
N ASP A 386 16.27 29.59 -7.27
CA ASP A 386 17.60 30.10 -7.50
C ASP A 386 18.63 29.19 -6.82
N ARG A 387 19.47 28.51 -7.61
CA ARG A 387 20.64 27.77 -7.13
C ARG A 387 21.56 28.61 -6.22
N ALA A 388 21.37 29.90 -6.22
CA ALA A 388 22.09 30.85 -5.37
C ALA A 388 21.55 30.93 -3.94
N ASN A 389 20.41 30.30 -3.60
CA ASN A 389 19.93 30.36 -2.23
C ASN A 389 20.69 29.36 -1.35
N SER A 390 21.99 29.66 -1.16
CA SER A 390 22.89 28.95 -0.24
C SER A 390 22.41 28.90 1.22
N SER A 391 21.27 29.57 1.53
CA SER A 391 20.62 29.53 2.85
C SER A 391 19.70 28.33 3.05
N ALA A 392 19.39 27.56 2.00
CA ALA A 392 18.52 26.41 2.08
C ALA A 392 19.09 25.23 2.91
N GLY A 393 20.37 25.31 3.29
CA GLY A 393 20.99 24.25 4.07
C GLY A 393 21.13 22.91 3.33
N ASP A 394 21.35 21.85 4.08
CA ASP A 394 21.45 20.48 3.58
C ASP A 394 20.10 19.75 3.78
N GLN A 395 19.18 19.88 2.84
CA GLN A 395 17.89 19.21 2.87
C GLN A 395 18.05 17.67 2.90
N ILE A 396 18.96 17.14 2.09
CA ILE A 396 19.19 15.70 1.96
C ILE A 396 19.68 15.14 3.29
N GLY A 397 20.74 15.74 3.86
CA GLY A 397 21.27 15.30 5.15
C GLY A 397 20.26 15.46 6.27
N PHE A 398 19.47 16.54 6.27
CA PHE A 398 18.45 16.78 7.28
C PHE A 398 17.30 15.75 7.22
N PHE A 399 16.77 15.44 6.01
CA PHE A 399 15.69 14.47 5.88
C PHE A 399 16.14 13.04 6.19
N ARG A 400 17.36 12.67 5.76
CA ARG A 400 17.98 11.39 6.14
C ARG A 400 18.14 11.28 7.65
N HIS A 401 18.53 12.37 8.32
CA HIS A 401 18.65 12.39 9.77
C HIS A 401 17.33 12.08 10.49
N LEU A 402 16.19 12.52 9.98
CA LEU A 402 14.88 12.18 10.53
C LEU A 402 14.58 10.68 10.41
N ILE A 403 15.01 10.02 9.32
CA ILE A 403 14.96 8.55 9.21
C ILE A 403 15.91 7.91 10.23
N ASP A 404 17.13 8.43 10.39
CA ASP A 404 18.09 7.92 11.39
C ASP A 404 17.56 8.03 12.83
N LEU A 405 16.69 8.99 13.12
CA LEU A 405 15.96 9.12 14.39
C LEU A 405 14.83 8.09 14.56
N GLY A 406 14.42 7.42 13.47
CA GLY A 406 13.40 6.36 13.48
C GLY A 406 12.11 6.66 12.73
N ALA A 407 12.01 7.77 11.98
CA ALA A 407 10.87 8.00 11.10
C ALA A 407 10.81 6.94 9.99
N ASP A 408 9.62 6.46 9.65
CA ASP A 408 9.42 5.51 8.55
C ASP A 408 9.21 6.24 7.21
N VAL A 409 8.55 7.41 7.26
CA VAL A 409 8.27 8.25 6.09
C VAL A 409 8.60 9.71 6.43
N VAL A 410 9.37 10.37 5.58
CA VAL A 410 9.64 11.82 5.69
C VAL A 410 9.17 12.51 4.42
N VAL A 411 8.36 13.57 4.58
CA VAL A 411 7.77 14.31 3.46
C VAL A 411 8.05 15.80 3.59
N GLY A 412 8.63 16.39 2.53
CA GLY A 412 8.76 17.84 2.40
C GLY A 412 7.44 18.46 1.93
N THR A 413 6.95 19.44 2.66
CA THR A 413 5.64 20.06 2.40
C THR A 413 5.73 21.47 1.80
N SER A 414 6.91 22.08 1.77
CA SER A 414 7.14 23.47 1.34
C SER A 414 7.38 23.63 -0.15
N ALA A 415 7.85 22.59 -0.82
CA ALA A 415 8.26 22.72 -2.22
C ALA A 415 7.05 22.86 -3.14
N HIS A 416 6.96 23.98 -3.87
CA HIS A 416 5.89 24.24 -4.83
C HIS A 416 6.00 23.43 -6.13
N GLN A 417 7.09 22.71 -6.33
CA GLN A 417 7.26 21.69 -7.38
C GLN A 417 7.55 20.36 -6.72
N ALA A 418 7.08 19.26 -7.31
CA ALA A 418 7.47 17.95 -6.84
C ALA A 418 8.99 17.76 -7.01
N GLN A 419 9.60 17.21 -5.98
CA GLN A 419 11.01 16.87 -5.93
C GLN A 419 11.20 15.37 -6.02
N THR A 420 12.44 14.90 -6.10
CA THR A 420 12.77 13.47 -6.11
C THR A 420 12.41 12.78 -4.80
N TYR A 421 12.60 11.49 -4.76
CA TYR A 421 12.36 10.65 -3.60
C TYR A 421 13.48 9.61 -3.43
N GLU A 422 13.62 9.06 -2.24
CA GLU A 422 14.74 8.20 -1.88
C GLU A 422 14.32 7.10 -0.89
N LEU A 423 14.84 5.88 -1.11
CA LEU A 423 14.94 4.87 -0.05
C LEU A 423 16.22 5.13 0.73
N TYR A 424 16.11 5.34 2.04
CA TYR A 424 17.25 5.56 2.90
C TYR A 424 17.08 4.84 4.24
N GLY A 425 18.08 4.04 4.62
CA GLY A 425 17.97 3.21 5.82
C GLY A 425 16.74 2.31 5.78
N ASP A 426 15.95 2.35 6.84
CA ASP A 426 14.71 1.57 6.97
C ASP A 426 13.46 2.40 6.61
N GLY A 427 13.60 3.52 5.90
CA GLY A 427 12.50 4.41 5.58
C GLY A 427 12.54 4.96 4.16
N VAL A 428 11.55 5.79 3.85
CA VAL A 428 11.38 6.45 2.55
C VAL A 428 11.24 7.97 2.72
N ILE A 429 11.89 8.72 1.84
CA ILE A 429 11.91 10.18 1.82
C ILE A 429 11.28 10.68 0.52
N TYR A 430 10.31 11.58 0.63
CA TYR A 430 9.74 12.36 -0.47
C TYR A 430 10.10 13.82 -0.23
N TYR A 431 11.05 14.35 -0.99
CA TYR A 431 11.64 15.66 -0.73
C TYR A 431 10.69 16.84 -0.96
N GLY A 432 9.68 16.65 -1.79
CA GLY A 432 8.63 17.63 -2.04
C GLY A 432 7.54 17.10 -2.94
N LEU A 433 6.29 17.44 -2.66
CA LEU A 433 5.13 16.94 -3.41
C LEU A 433 4.59 17.94 -4.45
N GLY A 434 4.98 19.22 -4.38
CA GLY A 434 4.43 20.26 -5.25
C GLY A 434 3.05 20.77 -4.81
N ASN A 435 2.39 21.55 -5.66
CA ASN A 435 1.11 22.19 -5.34
C ASN A 435 -0.07 21.32 -5.69
N LEU A 436 -0.92 20.97 -4.70
CA LEU A 436 -2.24 20.40 -4.97
C LEU A 436 -3.22 21.46 -5.46
N PHE A 437 -3.32 22.58 -4.71
CA PHE A 437 -4.17 23.73 -5.04
C PHE A 437 -3.39 25.03 -4.85
N PHE A 438 -3.06 25.71 -5.95
CA PHE A 438 -2.46 27.03 -5.90
C PHE A 438 -2.65 27.77 -7.22
N ASP A 439 -2.26 29.05 -7.25
CA ASP A 439 -2.36 29.90 -8.43
C ASP A 439 -1.07 30.04 -9.24
N GLN A 440 -0.03 29.28 -8.93
CA GLN A 440 1.28 29.35 -9.59
C GLN A 440 1.28 28.68 -10.97
N ILE A 441 0.51 29.24 -11.92
CA ILE A 441 0.32 28.69 -13.27
C ILE A 441 1.34 29.16 -14.31
N TRP A 442 2.23 30.08 -13.94
CA TRP A 442 3.21 30.66 -14.85
C TRP A 442 4.52 29.87 -14.96
N TRP A 443 4.78 28.98 -14.03
CA TRP A 443 5.89 28.03 -14.10
C TRP A 443 5.36 26.62 -14.31
N PRO A 444 5.72 25.93 -15.40
CA PRO A 444 5.18 24.60 -15.66
C PRO A 444 5.45 23.59 -14.56
N GLY A 445 6.63 23.65 -13.90
CA GLY A 445 6.97 22.75 -12.80
C GLY A 445 6.04 22.88 -11.59
N THR A 446 5.52 24.08 -11.29
CA THR A 446 4.62 24.29 -10.15
C THR A 446 3.19 23.87 -10.40
N THR A 447 2.83 23.53 -11.65
CA THR A 447 1.49 23.08 -11.99
C THR A 447 1.31 21.56 -11.87
N ARG A 448 2.39 20.82 -11.56
CA ARG A 448 2.35 19.36 -11.35
C ARG A 448 2.72 19.05 -9.92
N SER A 449 2.02 18.06 -9.35
CA SER A 449 2.28 17.58 -8.01
C SER A 449 2.13 16.07 -7.89
N LEU A 450 2.65 15.52 -6.81
CA LEU A 450 2.49 14.13 -6.43
C LEU A 450 1.43 14.00 -5.33
N VAL A 451 0.61 12.99 -5.44
CA VAL A 451 -0.15 12.40 -4.35
C VAL A 451 0.53 11.08 -3.98
N LEU A 452 0.86 10.92 -2.73
CA LEU A 452 1.36 9.67 -2.17
C LEU A 452 0.16 8.85 -1.71
N ALA A 453 -0.16 7.78 -2.44
CA ALA A 453 -1.18 6.83 -2.02
C ALA A 453 -0.50 5.72 -1.21
N HIS A 454 -0.50 5.85 0.10
CA HIS A 454 0.06 4.88 1.02
C HIS A 454 -0.93 3.74 1.28
N TYR A 455 -0.44 2.50 1.27
CA TYR A 455 -1.16 1.29 1.65
C TYR A 455 -0.49 0.72 2.88
N ILE A 456 -1.20 0.72 4.00
CA ILE A 456 -0.68 0.38 5.32
C ILE A 456 -1.43 -0.84 5.85
N TYR A 457 -0.71 -1.85 6.34
CA TYR A 457 -1.28 -3.08 6.85
C TYR A 457 -0.61 -3.50 8.15
N ASN A 458 -1.41 -3.66 9.21
CA ASN A 458 -0.94 -4.01 10.55
C ASN A 458 0.21 -3.11 11.03
N GLY A 459 0.08 -1.79 10.82
CA GLY A 459 1.07 -0.79 11.23
C GLY A 459 2.34 -0.74 10.37
N LYS A 460 2.37 -1.41 9.22
CA LYS A 460 3.51 -1.39 8.29
C LYS A 460 3.13 -0.77 6.96
N LEU A 461 4.00 0.05 6.42
CA LEU A 461 3.87 0.57 5.06
C LEU A 461 4.17 -0.57 4.07
N LEU A 462 3.14 -1.03 3.33
CA LEU A 462 3.32 -2.02 2.26
C LEU A 462 3.85 -1.36 0.99
N GLN A 463 3.19 -0.28 0.59
CA GLN A 463 3.49 0.42 -0.66
C GLN A 463 3.14 1.89 -0.56
N THR A 464 3.81 2.70 -1.37
CA THR A 464 3.37 4.04 -1.75
C THR A 464 3.27 4.11 -3.27
N LYS A 465 2.05 4.24 -3.78
CA LYS A 465 1.79 4.49 -5.20
C LYS A 465 1.90 5.99 -5.46
N LEU A 466 2.81 6.38 -6.34
CA LEU A 466 2.96 7.78 -6.76
C LEU A 466 1.92 8.11 -7.82
N VAL A 467 1.06 9.07 -7.55
CA VAL A 467 0.01 9.52 -8.45
C VAL A 467 0.27 10.98 -8.83
N GLY A 468 0.47 11.23 -10.12
CA GLY A 468 0.69 12.58 -10.62
C GLY A 468 -0.61 13.35 -10.75
N THR A 469 -0.58 14.64 -10.42
CA THR A 469 -1.68 15.57 -10.66
C THR A 469 -1.19 16.78 -11.44
N VAL A 470 -2.13 17.48 -12.08
CA VAL A 470 -1.86 18.71 -12.82
C VAL A 470 -3.05 19.65 -12.73
N TYR A 471 -2.76 20.95 -12.66
CA TYR A 471 -3.77 22.00 -12.83
C TYR A 471 -3.32 23.04 -13.87
N GLY A 472 -4.26 23.78 -14.44
CA GLY A 472 -4.01 24.78 -15.45
C GLY A 472 -4.66 26.13 -15.12
N LYS A 473 -4.98 26.90 -16.16
CA LYS A 473 -5.63 28.22 -16.03
C LYS A 473 -7.04 28.18 -15.44
N ASP A 474 -7.67 27.02 -15.47
CA ASP A 474 -8.94 26.72 -14.82
C ASP A 474 -8.80 26.54 -13.31
N MET A 475 -7.57 26.29 -12.82
CA MET A 475 -7.24 26.00 -11.42
C MET A 475 -7.96 24.79 -10.84
N GLN A 476 -8.44 23.89 -11.72
CA GLN A 476 -8.95 22.59 -11.32
C GLN A 476 -7.82 21.56 -11.35
N THR A 477 -7.56 20.94 -10.23
CA THR A 477 -6.58 19.86 -10.14
C THR A 477 -7.18 18.56 -10.67
N LYS A 478 -6.44 17.84 -11.52
CA LYS A 478 -6.84 16.56 -12.12
C LYS A 478 -5.67 15.60 -12.20
N LEU A 479 -5.95 14.32 -12.36
CA LEU A 479 -4.93 13.29 -12.52
C LEU A 479 -4.14 13.48 -13.83
N LEU A 480 -2.85 13.19 -13.78
CA LEU A 480 -2.01 13.06 -14.98
C LEU A 480 -2.36 11.78 -15.74
N ASP A 481 -2.22 11.83 -17.07
CA ASP A 481 -2.23 10.62 -17.88
C ASP A 481 -0.97 9.75 -17.65
N ALA A 482 -1.07 8.46 -17.98
CA ALA A 482 -0.03 7.48 -17.69
C ALA A 482 1.31 7.78 -18.42
N ASP A 483 1.25 8.25 -19.67
CA ASP A 483 2.45 8.54 -20.47
C ASP A 483 3.20 9.74 -19.91
N THR A 484 2.46 10.81 -19.58
CA THR A 484 3.04 11.99 -18.92
C THR A 484 3.61 11.64 -17.54
N MET A 485 2.92 10.78 -16.78
CA MET A 485 3.40 10.33 -15.47
C MET A 485 4.70 9.54 -15.59
N LYS A 486 4.81 8.59 -16.55
CA LYS A 486 6.03 7.80 -16.79
C LYS A 486 7.21 8.71 -17.13
N TRP A 487 7.04 9.60 -18.11
CA TRP A 487 8.06 10.58 -18.50
C TRP A 487 8.51 11.44 -17.31
N TRP A 488 7.58 11.87 -16.46
CA TRP A 488 7.89 12.72 -15.32
C TRP A 488 8.63 11.96 -14.22
N LEU A 489 8.24 10.73 -13.94
CA LEU A 489 8.95 9.85 -12.98
C LEU A 489 10.40 9.61 -13.41
N GLU A 490 10.66 9.39 -14.71
CA GLU A 490 12.04 9.25 -15.24
C GLU A 490 12.91 10.45 -14.86
N ARG A 491 12.36 11.65 -14.93
CA ARG A 491 13.08 12.88 -14.56
C ARG A 491 13.29 12.98 -13.06
N LEU A 492 12.26 12.73 -12.26
CA LEU A 492 12.38 12.74 -10.79
C LEU A 492 13.43 11.74 -10.31
N ILE A 493 13.47 10.54 -10.89
CA ILE A 493 14.45 9.51 -10.55
C ILE A 493 15.86 9.89 -11.02
N SER A 494 16.00 10.59 -12.13
CA SER A 494 17.32 10.93 -12.70
C SER A 494 18.17 11.83 -11.81
N VAL A 495 17.56 12.51 -10.84
CA VAL A 495 18.22 13.45 -9.91
C VAL A 495 18.14 12.99 -8.45
N LYS A 496 17.86 11.72 -8.23
CA LYS A 496 17.92 11.15 -6.88
C LYS A 496 19.32 11.35 -6.27
N PRO A 497 19.42 11.55 -4.93
CA PRO A 497 20.69 11.68 -4.22
C PRO A 497 21.62 10.50 -4.36
#